data_d4dc2a1c7e9da5fe6e01d13adbed3ca3
#
_entry.id   d4dc2a1c7e9da5fe6e01d13adbed3ca3
#
_cell.length_a   1.000
_cell.length_b   1.000
_cell.length_c   1.000
_cell.angle_alpha   90.00
_cell.angle_beta   90.00
_cell.angle_gamma   90.00
#
_symmetry.space_group_name_H-M   'P 1'
#
loop_
_entity.id
_entity.type
_entity.pdbx_description
1 polymer ?
#
loop_
_entity_poly.entity_id
_entity_poly.type
_entity_poly.pdbx_seq_one_letter_code
_entity_poly.pdbx_strand_id
1 'polypeptide(L)'
;AACQYLAEVGMCAKDYTDREVNSSLSGGELKRIEIATVMARKTKLTLFDEPEEGIDLWSFKNLIEKIEKMHEEIQGSIMIISHQERILDIADQVVLLSGGEVKQIGTKEEVLPGLFGLETGCRVLMGGNK
;
A
#
# COMPACT_ATOMS: atom_id res chain seq x y z
N ALA A 1 -9.73 -21.39 4.92
CA ALA A 1 -9.63 -20.09 4.22
C ALA A 1 -8.83 -19.07 5.03
N ALA A 2 -9.17 -18.75 6.30
CA ALA A 2 -8.45 -17.76 7.11
C ALA A 2 -6.95 -18.07 7.25
N CYS A 3 -6.59 -19.33 7.49
CA CYS A 3 -5.20 -19.77 7.63
C CYS A 3 -4.35 -19.47 6.40
N GLN A 4 -4.91 -19.57 5.21
CA GLN A 4 -4.21 -19.30 3.96
C GLN A 4 -3.87 -17.82 3.84
N TYR A 5 -4.83 -16.93 4.09
CA TYR A 5 -4.60 -15.48 4.01
C TYR A 5 -3.64 -14.97 5.08
N LEU A 6 -3.69 -15.53 6.30
CA LEU A 6 -2.72 -15.21 7.35
C LEU A 6 -1.30 -15.66 6.96
N ALA A 7 -1.16 -16.85 6.40
CA ALA A 7 0.13 -17.34 5.92
C ALA A 7 0.69 -16.47 4.79
N GLU A 8 -0.14 -15.96 3.91
CA GLU A 8 0.27 -15.05 2.82
C GLU A 8 0.84 -13.74 3.32
N VAL A 9 0.40 -13.23 4.47
CA VAL A 9 0.96 -12.04 5.11
C VAL A 9 2.06 -12.36 6.13
N GLY A 10 2.57 -13.60 6.13
CA GLY A 10 3.67 -14.04 6.98
C GLY A 10 3.29 -14.26 8.44
N MET A 11 2.02 -14.57 8.71
CA MET A 11 1.53 -14.85 10.07
C MET A 11 1.20 -16.33 10.25
N CYS A 12 1.57 -16.90 11.41
CA CYS A 12 1.22 -18.27 11.72
C CYS A 12 -0.26 -18.39 12.09
N ALA A 13 -1.02 -19.13 11.26
CA ALA A 13 -2.46 -19.28 11.47
C ALA A 13 -2.82 -19.83 12.86
N LYS A 14 -2.01 -20.74 13.43
CA LYS A 14 -2.23 -21.31 14.76
C LYS A 14 -2.21 -20.26 15.87
N ASP A 15 -1.37 -19.23 15.71
CA ASP A 15 -1.17 -18.23 16.75
C ASP A 15 -2.22 -17.11 16.68
N TYR A 16 -2.88 -16.94 15.54
CA TYR A 16 -3.74 -15.78 15.29
C TYR A 16 -5.21 -16.09 14.98
N THR A 17 -5.55 -17.34 14.62
CA THR A 17 -6.95 -17.68 14.23
C THR A 17 -7.93 -17.52 15.38
N ASP A 18 -7.49 -17.85 16.60
CA ASP A 18 -8.30 -17.81 17.83
C ASP A 18 -7.95 -16.62 18.74
N ARG A 19 -7.04 -15.75 18.26
CA ARG A 19 -6.59 -14.59 19.03
C ARG A 19 -7.49 -13.40 18.78
N GLU A 20 -7.92 -12.73 19.84
CA GLU A 20 -8.65 -11.47 19.71
C GLU A 20 -7.78 -10.37 19.09
N VAL A 21 -8.37 -9.63 18.16
CA VAL A 21 -7.75 -8.42 17.60
C VAL A 21 -7.91 -7.28 18.61
N ASN A 22 -6.93 -7.12 19.45
CA ASN A 22 -6.93 -6.13 20.52
C ASN A 22 -5.58 -5.40 20.64
N SER A 23 -5.46 -4.57 21.66
CA SER A 23 -4.25 -3.77 21.95
C SER A 23 -2.98 -4.59 22.29
N SER A 24 -3.08 -5.92 22.39
CA SER A 24 -1.91 -6.80 22.58
C SER A 24 -1.14 -7.09 21.30
N LEU A 25 -1.70 -6.74 20.14
CA LEU A 25 -1.04 -6.87 18.85
C LEU A 25 -0.17 -5.65 18.57
N SER A 26 0.99 -5.87 17.96
CA SER A 26 1.80 -4.76 17.44
C SER A 26 1.10 -4.09 16.25
N GLY A 27 1.46 -2.83 15.96
CA GLY A 27 0.94 -2.11 14.80
C GLY A 27 1.19 -2.86 13.49
N GLY A 28 2.36 -3.47 13.34
CA GLY A 28 2.70 -4.30 12.18
C GLY A 28 1.87 -5.57 12.06
N GLU A 29 1.55 -6.22 13.18
CA GLU A 29 0.65 -7.39 13.19
C GLU A 29 -0.78 -7.00 12.79
N LEU A 30 -1.30 -5.92 13.36
CA LEU A 30 -2.62 -5.37 12.99
C LEU A 30 -2.69 -5.06 11.50
N LYS A 31 -1.68 -4.40 10.95
CA LYS A 31 -1.61 -4.06 9.53
C LYS A 31 -1.63 -5.28 8.63
N ARG A 32 -0.90 -6.34 9.00
CA ARG A 32 -0.91 -7.61 8.25
C ARG A 32 -2.28 -8.29 8.28
N ILE A 33 -2.95 -8.29 9.44
CA ILE A 33 -4.31 -8.84 9.58
C ILE A 33 -5.29 -8.05 8.72
N GLU A 34 -5.17 -6.74 8.71
CA GLU A 34 -5.98 -5.84 7.88
C GLU A 34 -5.83 -6.17 6.39
N ILE A 35 -4.59 -6.29 5.91
CA ILE A 35 -4.29 -6.67 4.52
C ILE A 35 -4.85 -8.06 4.20
N ALA A 36 -4.64 -9.05 5.07
CA ALA A 36 -5.19 -10.40 4.89
C ALA A 36 -6.73 -10.39 4.78
N THR A 37 -7.39 -9.54 5.59
CA THR A 37 -8.85 -9.38 5.55
C THR A 37 -9.31 -8.77 4.23
N VAL A 38 -8.62 -7.78 3.72
CA VAL A 38 -8.91 -7.15 2.43
C VAL A 38 -8.75 -8.16 1.30
N MET A 39 -7.65 -8.93 1.30
CA MET A 39 -7.41 -9.99 0.31
C MET A 39 -8.52 -11.05 0.31
N ALA A 40 -9.00 -11.43 1.49
CA ALA A 40 -10.07 -12.42 1.63
C ALA A 40 -11.41 -11.96 1.05
N ARG A 41 -11.66 -10.65 1.02
CA ARG A 41 -12.92 -10.08 0.51
C ARG A 41 -13.07 -10.15 -1.01
N LYS A 42 -11.98 -10.19 -1.75
CA LYS A 42 -11.96 -10.24 -3.24
C LYS A 42 -12.89 -9.21 -3.89
N THR A 43 -12.78 -7.97 -3.47
CA THR A 43 -13.63 -6.86 -3.96
C THR A 43 -13.23 -6.42 -5.35
N LYS A 44 -14.19 -5.88 -6.12
CA LYS A 44 -13.91 -5.31 -7.46
C LYS A 44 -13.07 -4.03 -7.41
N LEU A 45 -13.13 -3.30 -6.30
CA LEU A 45 -12.31 -2.13 -6.03
C LEU A 45 -11.78 -2.24 -4.61
N THR A 46 -10.47 -2.13 -4.47
CA THR A 46 -9.77 -2.08 -3.19
C THR A 46 -9.05 -0.75 -3.05
N LEU A 47 -9.23 -0.10 -1.91
CA LEU A 47 -8.57 1.16 -1.57
C LEU A 47 -7.62 0.92 -0.41
N PHE A 48 -6.36 1.32 -0.58
CA PHE A 48 -5.36 1.37 0.48
C PHE A 48 -4.93 2.81 0.73
N ASP A 49 -4.94 3.21 1.97
CA ASP A 49 -4.46 4.51 2.42
C ASP A 49 -3.18 4.32 3.23
N GLU A 50 -2.05 4.73 2.64
CA GLU A 50 -0.69 4.57 3.19
C GLU A 50 -0.45 3.18 3.83
N PRO A 51 -0.61 2.08 3.07
CA PRO A 51 -0.53 0.72 3.63
C PRO A 51 0.86 0.40 4.20
N GLU A 52 1.88 1.13 3.80
CA GLU A 52 3.27 1.02 4.26
C GLU A 52 3.54 1.70 5.59
N GLU A 53 2.63 2.55 6.08
CA GLU A 53 2.86 3.29 7.32
C GLU A 53 2.98 2.35 8.53
N GLY A 54 4.03 2.55 9.33
CA GLY A 54 4.30 1.72 10.51
C GLY A 54 4.84 0.32 10.22
N ILE A 55 5.22 0.02 8.98
CA ILE A 55 5.80 -1.26 8.57
C ILE A 55 7.32 -1.11 8.39
N ASP A 56 8.08 -2.11 8.88
CA ASP A 56 9.52 -2.18 8.63
C ASP A 56 9.85 -2.48 7.15
N LEU A 57 11.08 -2.19 6.75
CA LEU A 57 11.54 -2.32 5.36
C LEU A 57 11.38 -3.73 4.79
N TRP A 58 11.57 -4.77 5.61
CA TRP A 58 11.42 -6.16 5.18
C TRP A 58 9.95 -6.51 4.92
N SER A 59 9.09 -6.13 5.84
CA SER A 59 7.64 -6.32 5.70
C SER A 59 7.06 -5.50 4.56
N PHE A 60 7.62 -4.32 4.27
CA PHE A 60 7.24 -3.49 3.14
C PHE A 60 7.47 -4.18 1.79
N LYS A 61 8.62 -4.85 1.61
CA LYS A 61 8.87 -5.64 0.39
C LYS A 61 7.81 -6.72 0.22
N ASN A 62 7.51 -7.46 1.28
CA ASN A 62 6.49 -8.50 1.25
C ASN A 62 5.09 -7.93 0.96
N LEU A 63 4.78 -6.73 1.46
CA LEU A 63 3.54 -6.03 1.16
C LEU A 63 3.39 -5.76 -0.35
N ILE A 64 4.42 -5.23 -0.99
CA ILE A 64 4.42 -4.96 -2.44
C ILE A 64 4.14 -6.24 -3.22
N GLU A 65 4.89 -7.32 -2.95
CA GLU A 65 4.70 -8.62 -3.61
C GLU A 65 3.27 -9.16 -3.43
N LYS A 66 2.66 -8.91 -2.28
CA LYS A 66 1.26 -9.33 -2.02
C LYS A 66 0.24 -8.49 -2.76
N ILE A 67 0.48 -7.18 -2.88
CA ILE A 67 -0.38 -6.28 -3.65
C ILE A 67 -0.35 -6.68 -5.14
N GLU A 68 0.84 -6.93 -5.71
CA GLU A 68 0.99 -7.39 -7.09
C GLU A 68 0.27 -8.72 -7.31
N LYS A 69 0.50 -9.70 -6.43
CA LYS A 69 -0.19 -11.00 -6.50
C LYS A 69 -1.71 -10.85 -6.40
N MET A 70 -2.18 -10.00 -5.49
CA MET A 70 -3.61 -9.72 -5.34
C MET A 70 -4.19 -9.12 -6.61
N HIS A 71 -3.48 -8.22 -7.27
CA HIS A 71 -3.91 -7.63 -8.54
C HIS A 71 -4.02 -8.67 -9.65
N GLU A 72 -3.10 -9.61 -9.73
CA GLU A 72 -3.13 -10.72 -10.70
C GLU A 72 -4.31 -11.69 -10.45
N GLU A 73 -4.59 -12.00 -9.17
CA GLU A 73 -5.62 -12.97 -8.79
C GLU A 73 -7.04 -12.40 -8.78
N ILE A 74 -7.17 -11.11 -8.48
CA ILE A 74 -8.46 -10.43 -8.41
C ILE A 74 -8.66 -9.65 -9.71
N GLN A 75 -9.71 -10.00 -10.45
CA GLN A 75 -10.14 -9.20 -11.61
C GLN A 75 -10.80 -7.90 -11.15
N GLY A 76 -10.04 -7.07 -10.47
CA GLY A 76 -10.50 -5.82 -9.87
C GLY A 76 -9.45 -4.73 -9.97
N SER A 77 -9.81 -3.55 -9.53
CA SER A 77 -8.90 -2.40 -9.46
C SER A 77 -8.40 -2.19 -8.05
N ILE A 78 -7.12 -1.85 -7.92
CA ILE A 78 -6.50 -1.46 -6.66
C ILE A 78 -6.10 0.01 -6.78
N MET A 79 -6.53 0.82 -5.82
CA MET A 79 -6.12 2.21 -5.69
C MET A 79 -5.34 2.37 -4.39
N ILE A 80 -4.17 2.97 -4.47
CA ILE A 80 -3.27 3.13 -3.32
C ILE A 80 -2.92 4.61 -3.18
N ILE A 81 -3.11 5.15 -2.01
CA ILE A 81 -2.58 6.46 -1.63
C ILE A 81 -1.22 6.20 -0.99
N SER A 82 -0.17 6.72 -1.57
CA SER A 82 1.20 6.55 -1.07
C SER A 82 2.12 7.61 -1.64
N HIS A 83 3.20 7.89 -0.91
CA HIS A 83 4.32 8.71 -1.36
C HIS A 83 5.60 7.88 -1.57
N GLN A 84 5.52 6.56 -1.44
CA GLN A 84 6.65 5.66 -1.58
C GLN A 84 6.91 5.32 -3.04
N GLU A 85 8.14 5.57 -3.50
CA GLU A 85 8.55 5.33 -4.88
C GLU A 85 8.30 3.88 -5.33
N ARG A 86 8.56 2.90 -4.45
CA ARG A 86 8.35 1.49 -4.75
C ARG A 86 6.89 1.12 -5.01
N ILE A 87 5.94 1.83 -4.42
CA ILE A 87 4.51 1.65 -4.72
C ILE A 87 4.18 2.30 -6.06
N LEU A 88 4.78 3.45 -6.36
CA LEU A 88 4.62 4.09 -7.66
C LEU A 88 5.19 3.23 -8.79
N ASP A 89 6.25 2.45 -8.53
CA ASP A 89 6.89 1.57 -9.51
C ASP A 89 5.98 0.44 -9.99
N ILE A 90 5.06 -0.04 -9.15
CA ILE A 90 4.12 -1.12 -9.50
C ILE A 90 2.78 -0.59 -10.04
N ALA A 91 2.59 0.71 -10.08
CA ALA A 91 1.34 1.31 -10.54
C ALA A 91 1.26 1.34 -12.07
N ASP A 92 0.11 0.92 -12.61
CA ASP A 92 -0.20 1.08 -14.04
C ASP A 92 -0.45 2.54 -14.39
N GLN A 93 -1.08 3.27 -13.46
CA GLN A 93 -1.35 4.70 -13.56
C GLN A 93 -1.11 5.41 -12.25
N VAL A 94 -0.59 6.60 -12.32
CA VAL A 94 -0.39 7.51 -11.20
C VAL A 94 -1.31 8.72 -11.35
N VAL A 95 -1.99 9.08 -10.28
CA VAL A 95 -2.86 10.26 -10.19
C VAL A 95 -2.23 11.26 -9.22
N LEU A 96 -1.90 12.43 -9.71
CA LEU A 96 -1.39 13.52 -8.90
C LEU A 96 -2.55 14.40 -8.41
N LEU A 97 -2.72 14.42 -7.09
CA LEU A 97 -3.67 15.30 -6.40
C LEU A 97 -2.94 16.46 -5.74
N SER A 98 -3.43 17.66 -5.93
CA SER A 98 -2.90 18.86 -5.27
C SER A 98 -3.99 19.92 -5.14
N GLY A 99 -4.10 20.53 -3.95
CA GLY A 99 -5.10 21.57 -3.69
C GLY A 99 -6.56 21.10 -3.87
N GLY A 100 -6.83 19.81 -3.61
CA GLY A 100 -8.17 19.23 -3.76
C GLY A 100 -8.57 18.91 -5.21
N GLU A 101 -7.64 18.99 -6.16
CA GLU A 101 -7.90 18.76 -7.58
C GLU A 101 -6.95 17.72 -8.17
N VAL A 102 -7.42 16.99 -9.16
CA VAL A 102 -6.56 16.13 -10.00
C VAL A 102 -5.75 17.03 -10.93
N LYS A 103 -4.44 17.04 -10.76
CA LYS A 103 -3.52 17.84 -11.59
C LYS A 103 -3.02 17.09 -12.81
N GLN A 104 -2.79 15.79 -12.67
CA GLN A 104 -2.26 14.97 -13.73
C GLN A 104 -2.64 13.50 -13.52
N ILE A 105 -2.84 12.78 -14.62
CA ILE A 105 -3.01 11.32 -14.65
C ILE A 105 -2.11 10.79 -15.76
N GLY A 106 -1.36 9.74 -15.49
CA GLY A 106 -0.49 9.12 -16.48
C GLY A 106 0.38 8.03 -15.88
N THR A 107 1.40 7.64 -16.63
CA THR A 107 2.43 6.73 -16.10
C THR A 107 3.28 7.43 -15.06
N LYS A 108 4.07 6.66 -14.30
CA LYS A 108 5.05 7.20 -13.36
C LYS A 108 5.96 8.22 -14.01
N GLU A 109 6.50 7.90 -15.19
CA GLU A 109 7.43 8.73 -15.94
C GLU A 109 6.81 10.05 -16.43
N GLU A 110 5.51 10.04 -16.68
CA GLU A 110 4.77 11.23 -17.10
C GLU A 110 4.42 12.15 -15.94
N VAL A 111 4.08 11.56 -14.77
CA VAL A 111 3.55 12.30 -13.62
C VAL A 111 4.65 12.81 -12.68
N LEU A 112 5.74 12.05 -12.46
CA LEU A 112 6.81 12.45 -11.55
C LEU A 112 7.46 13.80 -11.86
N PRO A 113 7.75 14.17 -13.12
CA PRO A 113 8.29 15.50 -13.43
C PRO A 113 7.38 16.66 -12.99
N GLY A 114 6.05 16.45 -13.05
CA GLY A 114 5.05 17.41 -12.55
C GLY A 114 5.08 17.55 -11.02
N LEU A 115 5.39 16.47 -10.33
CA LEU A 115 5.57 16.47 -8.88
C LEU A 115 6.76 17.36 -8.46
N PHE A 116 7.89 17.23 -9.12
CA PHE A 116 9.06 18.06 -8.88
C PHE A 116 8.83 19.55 -9.25
N GLY A 117 7.99 19.83 -10.25
CA GLY A 117 7.61 21.20 -10.62
C GLY A 117 6.73 21.90 -9.57
N LEU A 118 5.97 21.15 -8.78
CA LEU A 118 5.15 21.65 -7.67
C LEU A 118 5.98 21.92 -6.41
N GLU A 119 7.17 21.35 -6.29
CA GLU A 119 8.07 21.49 -5.13
C GLU A 119 8.65 22.89 -4.96
N THR A 120 8.60 23.76 -5.95
CA THR A 120 8.96 25.15 -5.75
C THR A 120 8.05 25.89 -4.75
N GLY A 121 6.91 25.29 -4.40
CA GLY A 121 5.99 25.78 -3.37
C GLY A 121 5.97 24.97 -2.08
N CYS A 122 6.49 23.75 -2.08
CA CYS A 122 6.48 22.85 -0.92
C CYS A 122 7.85 22.19 -0.69
N ARG A 123 8.79 22.98 -0.20
CA ARG A 123 10.17 22.55 0.10
C ARG A 123 10.30 21.59 1.30
N VAL A 124 9.21 21.01 1.78
CA VAL A 124 9.18 20.35 3.10
C VAL A 124 9.13 18.81 3.02
N LEU A 125 8.90 18.20 1.87
CA LEU A 125 8.63 16.75 1.81
C LEU A 125 9.68 15.89 1.14
N MET A 126 10.73 16.43 0.59
CA MET A 126 11.91 15.64 0.26
C MET A 126 13.10 16.21 1.00
N GLY A 127 13.59 15.48 2.00
CA GLY A 127 14.89 15.69 2.57
C GLY A 127 15.94 15.62 1.47
N GLY A 128 16.13 16.72 0.77
CA GLY A 128 17.23 16.90 -0.15
C GLY A 128 18.50 16.92 0.67
N ASN A 129 19.11 15.79 0.84
CA ASN A 129 20.47 15.73 1.29
C ASN A 129 21.34 15.67 0.03
N LYS A 130 22.03 16.76 -0.18
CA LYS A 130 23.18 16.75 -1.07
C LYS A 130 24.19 15.74 -0.57
#